data_1e837c71a73a4976027e255ab0a0cefa
#
_entry.id   1e837c71a73a4976027e255ab0a0cefa
#
_cell.length_a   1.000
_cell.length_b   1.000
_cell.length_c   1.000
_cell.angle_alpha   90.00
_cell.angle_beta   90.00
_cell.angle_gamma   90.00
#
_symmetry.space_group_name_H-M   'P 1'
#
loop_
_entity.id
_entity.type
_entity.pdbx_description
1 polymer ?
#
loop_
_entity_poly.entity_id
_entity_poly.type
_entity_poly.pdbx_seq_one_letter_code
_entity_poly.pdbx_strand_id
1 'polypeptide(L)'
;LGSFIGLAVGVVLLLACQGVFSFGLIWKLILPFIAVVVGVKLIFGAVCNKKAYDTETEARKENGGNLKRITATFSAQNVDWTGEEFRGVELTSVFGGIKYDLRNAIIKSDSVVNVCAIFGGIDILLPENINVKISSNSIFGGFSDKRVVRRSDADFTVYIKGNCIFGGVDIK
;
A
#
# COMPACT_ATOMS: atom_id res chain seq x y z
N LEU A 1 16.62 -11.81 4.28
CA LEU A 1 16.11 -12.28 2.97
C LEU A 1 17.09 -13.24 2.30
N GLY A 2 18.41 -12.94 2.31
CA GLY A 2 19.44 -13.79 1.71
C GLY A 2 19.51 -15.22 2.27
N SER A 3 19.33 -15.37 3.58
CA SER A 3 19.40 -16.69 4.23
C SER A 3 18.25 -17.62 3.85
N PHE A 4 17.05 -17.11 3.65
CA PHE A 4 15.90 -17.91 3.20
C PHE A 4 16.05 -18.37 1.74
N ILE A 5 16.60 -17.51 0.89
CA ILE A 5 16.89 -17.85 -0.51
C ILE A 5 17.99 -18.94 -0.56
N GLY A 6 19.05 -18.80 0.24
CA GLY A 6 20.10 -19.80 0.34
C GLY A 6 19.59 -21.16 0.82
N LEU A 7 18.70 -21.18 1.83
CA LEU A 7 18.10 -22.40 2.34
C LEU A 7 17.17 -23.05 1.31
N ALA A 8 16.33 -22.26 0.62
CA ALA A 8 15.47 -22.78 -0.45
C ALA A 8 16.27 -23.35 -1.62
N VAL A 9 17.34 -22.68 -2.05
CA VAL A 9 18.25 -23.17 -3.10
C VAL A 9 18.97 -24.45 -2.64
N GLY A 10 19.43 -24.52 -1.37
CA GLY A 10 20.05 -25.70 -0.81
C GLY A 10 19.11 -26.92 -0.78
N VAL A 11 17.87 -26.75 -0.38
CA VAL A 11 16.84 -27.80 -0.37
C VAL A 11 16.54 -28.28 -1.80
N VAL A 12 16.41 -27.39 -2.75
CA VAL A 12 16.18 -27.73 -4.17
C VAL A 12 17.38 -28.51 -4.74
N LEU A 13 18.60 -28.11 -4.43
CA LEU A 13 19.82 -28.82 -4.86
C LEU A 13 19.93 -30.21 -4.21
N LEU A 14 19.60 -30.38 -2.92
CA LEU A 14 19.56 -31.66 -2.24
C LEU A 14 18.53 -32.61 -2.88
N LEU A 15 17.35 -32.13 -3.19
CA LEU A 15 16.32 -32.92 -3.86
C LEU A 15 16.71 -33.29 -5.30
N ALA A 16 17.43 -32.42 -6.00
CA ALA A 16 17.99 -32.73 -7.32
C ALA A 16 19.08 -33.81 -7.27
N CYS A 17 19.94 -33.80 -6.25
CA CYS A 17 20.99 -34.83 -6.07
C CYS A 17 20.43 -36.19 -5.76
N GLN A 18 19.25 -36.34 -5.19
CA GLN A 18 18.62 -37.62 -4.87
C GLN A 18 17.94 -38.30 -6.08
N GLY A 19 18.10 -37.76 -7.28
CA GLY A 19 17.52 -38.31 -8.52
C GLY A 19 16.00 -38.27 -8.63
N VAL A 20 15.34 -37.58 -7.69
CA VAL A 20 13.88 -37.43 -7.69
C VAL A 20 13.41 -36.50 -8.82
N PHE A 21 14.29 -35.63 -9.30
CA PHE A 21 13.97 -34.69 -10.39
C PHE A 21 14.74 -35.06 -11.67
N SER A 22 14.02 -35.51 -12.67
CA SER A 22 14.53 -35.54 -14.05
C SER A 22 14.79 -34.09 -14.54
N PHE A 23 15.93 -33.88 -15.20
CA PHE A 23 16.34 -32.57 -15.71
C PHE A 23 15.25 -31.88 -16.55
N GLY A 24 14.39 -32.67 -17.23
CA GLY A 24 13.23 -32.16 -17.95
C GLY A 24 12.09 -31.63 -17.08
N LEU A 25 11.98 -32.08 -15.83
CA LEU A 25 10.96 -31.64 -14.88
C LEU A 25 11.33 -30.28 -14.29
N ILE A 26 12.62 -30.06 -14.03
CA ILE A 26 13.15 -28.77 -13.54
C ILE A 26 12.85 -27.66 -14.56
N TRP A 27 13.08 -27.92 -15.85
CA TRP A 27 12.83 -26.97 -16.92
C TRP A 27 11.34 -26.66 -17.09
N LYS A 28 10.46 -27.66 -16.93
CA LYS A 28 9.01 -27.48 -16.96
C LYS A 28 8.47 -26.68 -15.77
N LEU A 29 9.16 -26.67 -14.64
CA LEU A 29 8.76 -25.94 -13.43
C LEU A 29 9.32 -24.50 -13.38
N ILE A 30 10.49 -24.28 -13.94
CA ILE A 30 11.13 -22.96 -13.98
C ILE A 30 10.31 -21.96 -14.82
N LEU A 31 9.79 -22.42 -15.96
CA LEU A 31 9.05 -21.54 -16.90
C LEU A 31 7.77 -20.96 -16.29
N PRO A 32 6.87 -21.76 -15.68
CA PRO A 32 5.71 -21.22 -14.99
C PRO A 32 6.08 -20.40 -13.74
N PHE A 33 7.17 -20.74 -13.04
CA PHE A 33 7.63 -19.96 -11.89
C PHE A 33 8.10 -18.56 -12.30
N ILE A 34 8.86 -18.47 -13.38
CA ILE A 34 9.25 -17.16 -13.97
C ILE A 34 8.01 -16.38 -14.41
N ALA A 35 7.03 -17.03 -15.05
CA ALA A 35 5.80 -16.38 -15.47
C ALA A 35 5.01 -15.82 -14.27
N VAL A 36 4.93 -16.55 -13.16
CA VAL A 36 4.30 -16.09 -11.92
C VAL A 36 5.06 -14.89 -11.35
N VAL A 37 6.40 -14.97 -11.25
CA VAL A 37 7.21 -13.85 -10.72
C VAL A 37 7.07 -12.60 -11.58
N VAL A 38 7.07 -12.75 -12.91
CA VAL A 38 6.87 -11.63 -13.84
C VAL A 38 5.44 -11.09 -13.71
N GLY A 39 4.42 -11.96 -13.63
CA GLY A 39 3.03 -11.56 -13.42
C GLY A 39 2.82 -10.79 -12.13
N VAL A 40 3.38 -11.26 -11.03
CA VAL A 40 3.38 -10.56 -9.73
C VAL A 40 4.05 -9.18 -9.86
N LYS A 41 5.23 -9.11 -10.48
CA LYS A 41 5.95 -7.84 -10.70
C LYS A 41 5.15 -6.86 -11.55
N LEU A 42 4.46 -7.33 -12.58
CA LEU A 42 3.60 -6.49 -13.42
C LEU A 42 2.39 -5.97 -12.64
N ILE A 43 1.75 -6.81 -11.83
CA ILE A 43 0.63 -6.42 -10.98
C ILE A 43 1.08 -5.36 -9.96
N PHE A 44 2.19 -5.59 -9.26
CA PHE A 44 2.75 -4.61 -8.31
C PHE A 44 3.13 -3.30 -9.00
N GLY A 45 3.73 -3.38 -10.19
CA GLY A 45 4.10 -2.20 -10.96
C GLY A 45 2.88 -1.40 -11.45
N ALA A 46 1.82 -2.06 -11.88
CA ALA A 46 0.61 -1.41 -12.38
C ALA A 46 -0.24 -0.81 -11.26
N VAL A 47 -0.35 -1.50 -10.11
CA VAL A 47 -1.23 -1.12 -9.01
C VAL A 47 -0.61 -0.06 -8.11
N CYS A 48 0.68 -0.18 -7.81
CA CYS A 48 1.39 0.77 -6.95
C CYS A 48 2.26 1.76 -7.76
N ASN A 49 2.05 1.86 -9.08
CA ASN A 49 2.88 2.69 -9.92
C ASN A 49 2.56 4.17 -9.76
N LYS A 50 3.57 4.94 -9.42
CA LYS A 50 3.54 6.40 -9.20
C LYS A 50 3.00 7.22 -10.37
N LYS A 51 3.13 6.72 -11.62
CA LYS A 51 2.89 7.53 -12.82
C LYS A 51 1.44 7.95 -13.06
N ALA A 52 0.46 7.26 -12.50
CA ALA A 52 -0.96 7.65 -12.64
C ALA A 52 -1.36 8.83 -11.75
N TYR A 53 -0.54 9.17 -10.75
CA TYR A 53 -0.82 10.23 -9.78
C TYR A 53 0.04 11.49 -9.99
N ASP A 54 1.04 11.42 -10.88
CA ASP A 54 2.04 12.49 -11.01
C ASP A 54 1.50 13.76 -11.67
N THR A 55 0.45 13.67 -12.50
CA THR A 55 -0.01 14.83 -13.28
C THR A 55 -0.71 15.91 -12.44
N GLU A 56 -1.36 15.55 -11.33
CA GLU A 56 -1.97 16.54 -10.42
C GLU A 56 -1.10 16.82 -9.18
N THR A 57 -0.17 15.91 -8.87
CA THR A 57 0.71 16.03 -7.70
C THR A 57 1.96 16.86 -8.03
N GLU A 58 2.36 16.97 -9.29
CA GLU A 58 3.50 17.80 -9.69
C GLU A 58 3.23 19.29 -9.47
N ALA A 59 2.00 19.75 -9.67
CA ALA A 59 1.60 21.12 -9.36
C ALA A 59 1.66 21.45 -7.85
N ARG A 60 1.75 20.44 -6.97
CA ARG A 60 1.83 20.60 -5.50
C ARG A 60 3.19 20.24 -4.90
N LYS A 61 4.10 19.65 -5.67
CA LYS A 61 5.51 19.43 -5.26
C LYS A 61 6.31 20.73 -5.10
N GLU A 62 5.83 21.84 -5.64
CA GLU A 62 6.45 23.16 -5.43
C GLU A 62 6.41 23.64 -3.97
N ASN A 63 5.63 23.02 -3.11
CA ASN A 63 5.62 23.31 -1.66
C ASN A 63 6.44 22.33 -0.80
N GLY A 64 7.55 21.81 -1.32
CA GLY A 64 8.76 21.41 -0.56
C GLY A 64 8.57 20.38 0.58
N GLY A 65 7.65 19.46 0.52
CA GLY A 65 7.48 18.43 1.56
C GLY A 65 7.73 17.02 1.04
N ASN A 66 8.79 16.36 1.52
CA ASN A 66 8.96 14.92 1.36
C ASN A 66 7.76 14.20 1.99
N LEU A 67 6.88 13.59 1.19
CA LEU A 67 5.79 12.75 1.69
C LEU A 67 6.38 11.60 2.51
N LYS A 68 5.96 11.49 3.76
CA LYS A 68 6.37 10.36 4.61
C LYS A 68 5.80 9.08 4.02
N ARG A 69 6.67 8.08 3.84
CA ARG A 69 6.27 6.77 3.34
C ARG A 69 6.25 5.76 4.46
N ILE A 70 5.14 5.03 4.58
CA ILE A 70 4.95 3.96 5.55
C ILE A 70 4.61 2.69 4.79
N THR A 71 5.40 1.64 5.00
CA THR A 71 5.21 0.35 4.36
C THR A 71 5.11 -0.74 5.40
N ALA A 72 4.03 -1.48 5.39
CA ALA A 72 3.82 -2.69 6.19
C ALA A 72 3.87 -3.92 5.28
N THR A 73 4.94 -4.72 5.44
CA THR A 73 5.10 -5.98 4.74
C THR A 73 5.16 -7.10 5.77
N PHE A 74 4.19 -8.00 5.78
CA PHE A 74 4.02 -9.09 6.78
C PHE A 74 4.00 -8.59 8.24
N SER A 75 3.45 -7.38 8.48
CA SER A 75 3.41 -6.78 9.82
C SER A 75 2.19 -5.88 9.98
N ALA A 76 1.83 -5.60 11.24
CA ALA A 76 0.89 -4.53 11.56
C ALA A 76 1.67 -3.30 12.06
N GLN A 77 1.27 -2.13 11.59
CA GLN A 77 1.85 -0.86 12.03
C GLN A 77 0.76 0.08 12.55
N ASN A 78 1.03 0.68 13.70
CA ASN A 78 0.20 1.74 14.25
C ASN A 78 1.03 3.03 14.24
N VAL A 79 0.49 4.06 13.62
CA VAL A 79 1.14 5.37 13.51
C VAL A 79 0.18 6.43 14.01
N ASP A 80 0.64 7.21 14.98
CA ASP A 80 -0.10 8.31 15.59
C ASP A 80 0.60 9.65 15.25
N TRP A 81 -0.20 10.64 14.85
CA TRP A 81 0.23 11.98 14.48
C TRP A 81 -0.25 13.05 15.46
N THR A 82 -0.39 12.72 16.71
CA THR A 82 -0.84 13.69 17.73
C THR A 82 0.11 14.89 17.82
N GLY A 83 -0.42 16.08 17.52
CA GLY A 83 0.31 17.34 17.62
C GLY A 83 1.31 17.63 16.50
N GLU A 84 1.45 16.75 15.50
CA GLU A 84 2.31 16.97 14.33
C GLU A 84 1.53 17.58 13.16
N GLU A 85 2.21 18.41 12.35
CA GLU A 85 1.64 18.97 11.13
C GLU A 85 1.59 17.92 10.02
N PHE A 86 0.37 17.63 9.53
CA PHE A 86 0.16 16.67 8.47
C PHE A 86 0.12 17.35 7.10
N ARG A 87 1.00 16.93 6.19
CA ARG A 87 1.09 17.45 4.82
C ARG A 87 0.80 16.40 3.75
N GLY A 88 0.72 15.14 4.15
CA GLY A 88 0.44 14.01 3.27
C GLY A 88 1.30 12.79 3.58
N VAL A 89 0.87 11.64 3.06
CA VAL A 89 1.52 10.34 3.33
C VAL A 89 1.29 9.36 2.19
N GLU A 90 2.23 8.43 2.04
CA GLU A 90 2.08 7.24 1.20
C GLU A 90 2.05 5.99 2.09
N LEU A 91 0.92 5.29 2.10
CA LEU A 91 0.67 4.08 2.89
C LEU A 91 0.66 2.86 1.98
N THR A 92 1.54 1.90 2.23
CA THR A 92 1.58 0.65 1.47
C THR A 92 1.48 -0.55 2.41
N SER A 93 0.43 -1.34 2.27
CA SER A 93 0.24 -2.61 2.97
C SER A 93 0.27 -3.77 1.99
N VAL A 94 1.24 -4.68 2.15
CA VAL A 94 1.38 -5.85 1.26
C VAL A 94 0.71 -7.09 1.87
N PHE A 95 1.15 -7.55 3.04
CA PHE A 95 0.51 -8.58 3.85
C PHE A 95 0.49 -8.09 5.29
N GLY A 96 -0.61 -7.48 5.72
CA GLY A 96 -0.66 -6.95 7.08
C GLY A 96 -1.70 -5.86 7.25
N GLY A 97 -1.48 -4.98 8.22
CA GLY A 97 -2.37 -3.87 8.52
C GLY A 97 -1.63 -2.58 8.82
N ILE A 98 -2.24 -1.46 8.48
CA ILE A 98 -1.77 -0.14 8.91
C ILE A 98 -2.94 0.56 9.59
N LYS A 99 -2.75 0.96 10.83
CA LYS A 99 -3.64 1.87 11.52
C LYS A 99 -2.97 3.24 11.57
N TYR A 100 -3.59 4.22 10.93
CA TYR A 100 -3.06 5.55 10.77
C TYR A 100 -3.98 6.56 11.43
N ASP A 101 -3.55 7.13 12.56
CA ASP A 101 -4.37 8.00 13.38
C ASP A 101 -3.99 9.47 13.16
N LEU A 102 -4.91 10.22 12.55
CA LEU A 102 -4.79 11.64 12.29
C LEU A 102 -5.79 12.46 13.09
N ARG A 103 -6.53 11.88 14.03
CA ARG A 103 -7.58 12.59 14.77
C ARG A 103 -7.09 13.84 15.48
N ASN A 104 -5.85 13.79 15.98
CA ASN A 104 -5.21 14.89 16.69
C ASN A 104 -4.07 15.54 15.88
N ALA A 105 -4.00 15.30 14.57
CA ALA A 105 -3.02 15.91 13.68
C ALA A 105 -3.42 17.36 13.35
N ILE A 106 -2.43 18.19 13.11
CA ILE A 106 -2.64 19.58 12.69
C ILE A 106 -2.66 19.64 11.17
N ILE A 107 -3.85 19.86 10.60
CA ILE A 107 -4.05 19.96 9.13
C ILE A 107 -4.25 21.44 8.80
N LYS A 108 -3.25 22.05 8.14
CA LYS A 108 -3.23 23.48 7.78
C LYS A 108 -3.42 23.73 6.28
N SER A 109 -3.47 22.69 5.48
CA SER A 109 -3.65 22.77 4.03
C SER A 109 -4.28 21.50 3.50
N ASP A 110 -4.77 21.58 2.28
CA ASP A 110 -5.22 20.40 1.56
C ASP A 110 -4.08 19.37 1.47
N SER A 111 -4.38 18.13 1.79
CA SER A 111 -3.37 17.07 1.91
C SER A 111 -3.77 15.83 1.12
N VAL A 112 -2.78 15.04 0.71
CA VAL A 112 -3.01 13.82 -0.06
C VAL A 112 -2.53 12.60 0.72
N VAL A 113 -3.39 11.59 0.82
CA VAL A 113 -3.08 10.27 1.35
C VAL A 113 -3.11 9.28 0.21
N ASN A 114 -1.94 8.81 -0.21
CA ASN A 114 -1.83 7.74 -1.20
C ASN A 114 -1.84 6.39 -0.52
N VAL A 115 -2.72 5.49 -0.95
CA VAL A 115 -2.94 4.19 -0.34
C VAL A 115 -2.75 3.07 -1.34
N CYS A 116 -1.96 2.07 -0.99
CA CYS A 116 -1.82 0.83 -1.74
C CYS A 116 -1.98 -0.36 -0.79
N ALA A 117 -3.09 -1.10 -0.90
CA ALA A 117 -3.34 -2.31 -0.13
C ALA A 117 -3.42 -3.51 -1.07
N ILE A 118 -2.55 -4.52 -0.86
CA ILE A 118 -2.52 -5.70 -1.73
C ILE A 118 -3.22 -6.87 -1.05
N PHE A 119 -2.73 -7.35 0.07
CA PHE A 119 -3.38 -8.34 0.93
C PHE A 119 -3.39 -7.82 2.37
N GLY A 120 -4.47 -7.15 2.77
CA GLY A 120 -4.54 -6.62 4.12
C GLY A 120 -5.46 -5.44 4.26
N GLY A 121 -5.38 -4.73 5.38
CA GLY A 121 -6.24 -3.61 5.70
C GLY A 121 -5.46 -2.33 6.02
N ILE A 122 -6.10 -1.20 5.74
CA ILE A 122 -5.60 0.10 6.17
C ILE A 122 -6.75 0.84 6.84
N ASP A 123 -6.59 1.15 8.11
CA ASP A 123 -7.51 1.99 8.88
C ASP A 123 -6.95 3.41 8.97
N ILE A 124 -7.70 4.38 8.47
CA ILE A 124 -7.36 5.79 8.53
C ILE A 124 -8.37 6.50 9.42
N LEU A 125 -7.91 6.97 10.58
CA LEU A 125 -8.74 7.75 11.49
C LEU A 125 -8.48 9.24 11.26
N LEU A 126 -9.54 9.97 10.95
CA LEU A 126 -9.47 11.38 10.57
C LEU A 126 -10.18 12.27 11.60
N PRO A 127 -9.79 13.55 11.72
CA PRO A 127 -10.55 14.52 12.49
C PRO A 127 -11.94 14.75 11.89
N GLU A 128 -12.91 15.10 12.74
CA GLU A 128 -14.30 15.36 12.30
C GLU A 128 -14.47 16.69 11.53
N ASN A 129 -13.52 17.58 11.64
CA ASN A 129 -13.59 18.95 11.11
C ASN A 129 -12.94 19.11 9.74
N ILE A 130 -12.76 18.03 8.98
CA ILE A 130 -12.17 18.07 7.63
C ILE A 130 -13.10 17.47 6.58
N ASN A 131 -12.96 18.00 5.36
CA ASN A 131 -13.58 17.38 4.19
C ASN A 131 -12.70 16.22 3.67
N VAL A 132 -13.32 15.17 3.14
CA VAL A 132 -12.60 14.03 2.56
C VAL A 132 -13.15 13.71 1.19
N LYS A 133 -12.24 13.61 0.23
CA LYS A 133 -12.55 13.13 -1.12
C LYS A 133 -11.79 11.84 -1.39
N ILE A 134 -12.53 10.80 -1.79
CA ILE A 134 -11.98 9.46 -2.03
C ILE A 134 -11.98 9.21 -3.53
N SER A 135 -10.81 8.85 -4.07
CA SER A 135 -10.62 8.38 -5.44
C SER A 135 -9.88 7.06 -5.39
N SER A 136 -10.58 5.96 -5.62
CA SER A 136 -10.02 4.62 -5.41
C SER A 136 -10.38 3.65 -6.52
N ASN A 137 -9.46 2.74 -6.80
CA ASN A 137 -9.69 1.57 -7.63
C ASN A 137 -9.51 0.31 -6.76
N SER A 138 -10.50 -0.57 -6.77
CA SER A 138 -10.42 -1.86 -6.07
C SER A 138 -10.85 -2.99 -6.98
N ILE A 139 -10.17 -4.14 -6.85
CA ILE A 139 -10.46 -5.34 -7.65
C ILE A 139 -11.22 -6.36 -6.79
N PHE A 140 -10.65 -6.83 -5.70
CA PHE A 140 -11.27 -7.73 -4.73
C PHE A 140 -11.19 -7.14 -3.32
N GLY A 141 -11.93 -6.05 -3.09
CA GLY A 141 -11.92 -5.31 -1.84
C GLY A 141 -12.61 -3.98 -1.99
N GLY A 142 -12.31 -3.03 -1.11
CA GLY A 142 -12.96 -1.73 -1.20
C GLY A 142 -12.42 -0.67 -0.25
N PHE A 143 -12.87 0.55 -0.52
CA PHE A 143 -12.74 1.70 0.37
C PHE A 143 -14.10 1.94 1.03
N SER A 144 -14.10 2.07 2.34
CA SER A 144 -15.31 2.30 3.12
C SER A 144 -15.16 3.55 3.97
N ASP A 145 -16.02 4.53 3.75
CA ASP A 145 -16.12 5.72 4.60
C ASP A 145 -17.11 5.46 5.74
N LYS A 146 -16.58 5.14 6.91
CA LYS A 146 -17.33 4.85 8.14
C LYS A 146 -17.41 6.05 9.10
N ARG A 147 -17.04 7.24 8.66
CA ARG A 147 -17.13 8.45 9.49
C ARG A 147 -18.57 8.75 9.85
N VAL A 148 -18.79 9.09 11.11
CA VAL A 148 -20.12 9.48 11.63
C VAL A 148 -20.49 10.89 11.12
N VAL A 149 -19.51 11.79 11.09
CA VAL A 149 -19.70 13.18 10.64
C VAL A 149 -18.99 13.35 9.30
N ARG A 150 -19.75 13.82 8.30
CA ARG A 150 -19.22 14.16 6.98
C ARG A 150 -19.48 15.64 6.73
N ARG A 151 -18.41 16.42 6.74
CA ARG A 151 -18.49 17.86 6.44
C ARG A 151 -18.03 18.12 5.02
N SER A 152 -18.75 18.97 4.32
CA SER A 152 -18.39 19.50 3.00
C SER A 152 -17.95 20.96 3.04
N ASP A 153 -18.11 21.60 4.18
CA ASP A 153 -17.87 23.03 4.47
C ASP A 153 -16.60 23.26 5.30
N ALA A 154 -15.77 22.22 5.45
CA ALA A 154 -14.50 22.34 6.18
C ALA A 154 -13.47 23.14 5.37
N ASP A 155 -12.61 23.90 6.07
CA ASP A 155 -11.57 24.75 5.48
C ASP A 155 -10.56 23.96 4.62
N PHE A 156 -10.29 22.71 4.99
CA PHE A 156 -9.30 21.88 4.31
C PHE A 156 -9.88 20.53 3.89
N THR A 157 -9.33 20.01 2.79
CA THR A 157 -9.72 18.72 2.21
C THR A 157 -8.56 17.72 2.25
N VAL A 158 -8.83 16.52 2.74
CA VAL A 158 -7.93 15.38 2.60
C VAL A 158 -8.36 14.52 1.42
N TYR A 159 -7.50 14.42 0.43
CA TYR A 159 -7.71 13.60 -0.75
C TYR A 159 -7.12 12.22 -0.51
N ILE A 160 -7.96 11.20 -0.41
CA ILE A 160 -7.53 9.80 -0.28
C ILE A 160 -7.57 9.18 -1.66
N LYS A 161 -6.38 8.85 -2.18
CA LYS A 161 -6.23 8.23 -3.48
C LYS A 161 -5.59 6.86 -3.31
N GLY A 162 -6.13 5.82 -3.97
CA GLY A 162 -5.45 4.55 -3.82
C GLY A 162 -6.01 3.38 -4.58
N ASN A 163 -5.27 2.29 -4.46
CA ASN A 163 -5.59 1.01 -5.07
C ASN A 163 -5.65 -0.08 -4.00
N CYS A 164 -6.66 -0.94 -4.11
CA CYS A 164 -6.82 -2.10 -3.27
C CYS A 164 -7.04 -3.34 -4.13
N ILE A 165 -6.26 -4.42 -3.92
CA ILE A 165 -6.45 -5.66 -4.67
C ILE A 165 -7.24 -6.66 -3.84
N PHE A 166 -6.71 -7.17 -2.74
CA PHE A 166 -7.36 -8.08 -1.82
C PHE A 166 -7.31 -7.49 -0.41
N GLY A 167 -8.38 -6.80 0.00
CA GLY A 167 -8.39 -6.20 1.33
C GLY A 167 -9.36 -5.05 1.44
N GLY A 168 -9.14 -4.18 2.43
CA GLY A 168 -10.01 -3.05 2.70
C GLY A 168 -9.26 -1.82 3.19
N VAL A 169 -9.81 -0.66 2.88
CA VAL A 169 -9.37 0.62 3.44
C VAL A 169 -10.57 1.25 4.11
N ASP A 170 -10.51 1.34 5.43
CA ASP A 170 -11.55 1.94 6.25
C ASP A 170 -11.15 3.35 6.67
N ILE A 171 -12.04 4.29 6.45
CA ILE A 171 -11.92 5.68 6.85
C ILE A 171 -12.92 5.90 7.99
N LYS A 172 -12.40 6.31 9.14
CA LYS A 172 -13.17 6.44 10.40
C LYS A 172 -12.97 7.80 11.01
#